data_d1071592533b33ae79311f5b9c6a8d03
#
_entry.id   d1071592533b33ae79311f5b9c6a8d03
#
_cell.length_a   1.000
_cell.length_b   1.000
_cell.length_c   1.000
_cell.angle_alpha   90.00
_cell.angle_beta   90.00
_cell.angle_gamma   90.00
#
_symmetry.space_group_name_H-M   'P 1'
#
loop_
_entity.id
_entity.type
_entity.pdbx_description
1 polymer ?
#
loop_
_entity_poly.entity_id
_entity_poly.type
_entity_poly.pdbx_seq_one_letter_code
_entity_poly.pdbx_strand_id
1 'polypeptide(L)'
;MDYADTWQAMIDHTQQRTRETPDEIWLLQHPPIYTQGIAGKAEHLLAPGNIPVIRTDRGGQITYHGPGQLIAYLLLDLRRRQLGVRELVRKMENTVINLLQSYLICAQSRIDAPGVYVKDAKIASLGLRVRRGACYHGIALNVAMDLSPFDAINPCGFPGLRITQTSELGIAASIDILEKKLVENFLVQLNSMQTNKEESLS
;
A
#
# COMPACT_ATOMS: atom_id res chain seq x y z
N MET A 1 -10.75 7.39 8.79
CA MET A 1 -9.98 7.88 9.96
C MET A 1 -9.11 9.04 9.51
N ASP A 2 -8.86 10.02 10.38
CA ASP A 2 -7.91 11.11 10.08
C ASP A 2 -6.51 10.53 9.80
N TYR A 3 -5.80 11.12 8.81
CA TYR A 3 -4.50 10.59 8.40
C TYR A 3 -3.41 10.91 9.43
N ALA A 4 -3.38 12.14 9.95
CA ALA A 4 -2.33 12.56 10.88
C ALA A 4 -2.39 11.77 12.19
N ASP A 5 -3.60 11.58 12.73
CA ASP A 5 -3.83 10.76 13.93
C ASP A 5 -3.42 9.30 13.71
N THR A 6 -3.80 8.74 12.55
CA THR A 6 -3.44 7.35 12.20
C THR A 6 -1.93 7.20 12.02
N TRP A 7 -1.29 8.16 11.35
CA TRP A 7 0.17 8.15 11.17
C TRP A 7 0.91 8.26 12.50
N GLN A 8 0.47 9.15 13.40
CA GLN A 8 1.05 9.25 14.73
C GLN A 8 0.87 7.94 15.52
N ALA A 9 -0.32 7.34 15.47
CA ALA A 9 -0.58 6.05 16.12
C ALA A 9 0.34 4.92 15.58
N MET A 10 0.59 4.86 14.27
CA MET A 10 1.56 3.90 13.69
C MET A 10 2.99 4.14 14.19
N ILE A 11 3.41 5.41 14.31
CA ILE A 11 4.71 5.77 14.85
C ILE A 11 4.84 5.31 16.30
N ASP A 12 3.84 5.62 17.13
CA ASP A 12 3.84 5.29 18.56
C ASP A 12 3.84 3.78 18.78
N HIS A 13 2.98 3.04 18.06
CA HIS A 13 2.96 1.58 18.08
C HIS A 13 4.34 0.99 17.72
N THR A 14 4.96 1.51 16.66
CA THR A 14 6.27 1.03 16.20
C THR A 14 7.40 1.38 17.19
N GLN A 15 7.34 2.54 17.84
CA GLN A 15 8.33 2.97 18.83
C GLN A 15 8.25 2.21 20.15
N GLN A 16 7.01 1.89 20.60
CA GLN A 16 6.73 1.19 21.83
C GLN A 16 6.82 -0.33 21.70
N ARG A 17 7.03 -0.83 20.46
CA ARG A 17 7.09 -2.26 20.15
C ARG A 17 8.19 -2.94 20.94
N THR A 18 7.83 -4.05 21.60
CA THR A 18 8.74 -5.01 22.25
C THR A 18 8.87 -6.28 21.41
N ARG A 19 9.61 -7.28 21.90
CA ARG A 19 9.70 -8.59 21.24
C ARG A 19 8.38 -9.37 21.27
N GLU A 20 7.54 -9.13 22.27
CA GLU A 20 6.24 -9.77 22.46
C GLU A 20 5.11 -9.07 21.72
N THR A 21 5.32 -7.82 21.28
CA THR A 21 4.29 -7.06 20.55
C THR A 21 3.90 -7.81 19.27
N PRO A 22 2.61 -8.14 19.07
CA PRO A 22 2.16 -8.83 17.87
C PRO A 22 2.34 -7.97 16.63
N ASP A 23 2.38 -8.62 15.48
CA ASP A 23 2.26 -7.93 14.20
C ASP A 23 0.79 -7.64 13.93
N GLU A 24 0.52 -6.50 13.34
CA GLU A 24 -0.83 -6.02 13.09
C GLU A 24 -1.01 -5.58 11.64
N ILE A 25 -2.24 -5.69 11.13
CA ILE A 25 -2.70 -5.11 9.88
C ILE A 25 -3.88 -4.21 10.23
N TRP A 26 -3.75 -2.91 9.96
CA TRP A 26 -4.83 -1.96 10.16
C TRP A 26 -5.53 -1.68 8.84
N LEU A 27 -6.83 -1.99 8.76
CA LEU A 27 -7.66 -1.75 7.59
C LEU A 27 -8.52 -0.51 7.83
N LEU A 28 -8.48 0.42 6.90
CA LEU A 28 -9.20 1.69 7.06
C LEU A 28 -9.36 2.45 5.73
N GLN A 29 -10.04 3.57 5.78
CA GLN A 29 -10.12 4.58 4.73
C GLN A 29 -9.82 5.95 5.34
N HIS A 30 -9.26 6.85 4.52
CA HIS A 30 -9.00 8.23 4.89
C HIS A 30 -9.99 9.19 4.23
N PRO A 31 -10.26 10.38 4.83
CA PRO A 31 -10.78 11.53 4.10
C PRO A 31 -9.83 11.93 2.97
N PRO A 32 -10.29 12.77 2.01
CA PRO A 32 -9.45 13.26 0.93
C PRO A 32 -8.16 13.92 1.44
N ILE A 33 -7.00 13.40 1.03
CA ILE A 33 -5.69 13.91 1.43
C ILE A 33 -4.60 13.50 0.43
N TYR A 34 -3.66 14.41 0.16
CA TYR A 34 -2.41 14.09 -0.49
C TYR A 34 -1.33 13.78 0.55
N THR A 35 -0.59 12.69 0.35
CA THR A 35 0.58 12.38 1.17
C THR A 35 1.84 12.43 0.32
N GLN A 36 2.83 13.19 0.76
CA GLN A 36 4.13 13.32 0.09
C GLN A 36 5.17 12.52 0.88
N GLY A 37 5.68 11.45 0.27
CA GLY A 37 6.72 10.63 0.87
C GLY A 37 8.10 11.30 0.84
N ILE A 38 9.12 10.64 1.38
CA ILE A 38 10.49 11.20 1.50
C ILE A 38 11.18 11.47 0.17
N ALA A 39 10.79 10.79 -0.91
CA ALA A 39 11.27 11.07 -2.26
C ALA A 39 10.39 12.12 -2.98
N GLY A 40 9.39 12.69 -2.29
CA GLY A 40 8.43 13.61 -2.87
C GLY A 40 9.04 14.94 -3.26
N LYS A 41 8.85 15.35 -4.52
CA LYS A 41 9.27 16.65 -5.04
C LYS A 41 8.05 17.55 -5.24
N ALA A 42 8.21 18.83 -4.98
CA ALA A 42 7.13 19.82 -5.11
C ALA A 42 6.58 19.91 -6.55
N GLU A 43 7.41 19.69 -7.55
CA GLU A 43 7.05 19.71 -8.98
C GLU A 43 5.99 18.66 -9.37
N HIS A 44 5.78 17.63 -8.54
CA HIS A 44 4.79 16.58 -8.76
C HIS A 44 3.44 16.87 -8.10
N LEU A 45 3.32 17.99 -7.39
CA LEU A 45 2.05 18.51 -6.87
C LEU A 45 1.61 19.65 -7.79
N LEU A 46 0.67 19.38 -8.70
CA LEU A 46 0.31 20.28 -9.80
C LEU A 46 -0.75 21.30 -9.36
N ALA A 47 -1.89 20.83 -8.84
CA ALA A 47 -3.04 21.68 -8.49
C ALA A 47 -3.88 21.04 -7.37
N PRO A 48 -3.42 20.98 -6.11
CA PRO A 48 -4.09 20.24 -5.04
C PRO A 48 -5.45 20.82 -4.63
N GLY A 49 -5.76 22.04 -5.04
CA GLY A 49 -7.02 22.71 -4.68
C GLY A 49 -7.16 22.85 -3.16
N ASN A 50 -8.32 22.47 -2.63
CA ASN A 50 -8.62 22.52 -1.20
C ASN A 50 -8.28 21.20 -0.46
N ILE A 51 -7.72 20.19 -1.15
CA ILE A 51 -7.35 18.93 -0.52
C ILE A 51 -6.06 19.13 0.29
N PRO A 52 -6.03 18.76 1.58
CA PRO A 52 -4.84 18.90 2.41
C PRO A 52 -3.66 18.11 1.86
N VAL A 53 -2.45 18.64 2.06
CA VAL A 53 -1.18 18.00 1.68
C VAL A 53 -0.33 17.79 2.93
N ILE A 54 0.03 16.55 3.24
CA ILE A 54 0.89 16.21 4.38
C ILE A 54 2.19 15.59 3.88
N ARG A 55 3.33 16.08 4.39
CA ARG A 55 4.63 15.42 4.23
C ARG A 55 4.77 14.31 5.26
N THR A 56 5.10 13.12 4.80
CA THR A 56 5.21 11.92 5.61
C THR A 56 6.58 11.27 5.48
N ASP A 57 6.87 10.32 6.34
CA ASP A 57 8.14 9.60 6.34
C ASP A 57 8.09 8.25 5.57
N ARG A 58 6.95 7.93 4.91
CA ARG A 58 6.89 6.77 4.02
C ARG A 58 7.81 6.93 2.82
N GLY A 59 8.27 5.82 2.26
CA GLY A 59 8.94 5.81 0.97
C GLY A 59 8.04 6.30 -0.18
N GLY A 60 8.67 6.63 -1.30
CA GLY A 60 7.97 7.03 -2.52
C GLY A 60 7.68 8.53 -2.62
N GLN A 61 6.98 8.88 -3.69
CA GLN A 61 6.59 10.22 -4.11
C GLN A 61 5.23 10.62 -3.51
N ILE A 62 4.54 11.55 -4.17
CA ILE A 62 3.19 11.98 -3.83
C ILE A 62 2.15 10.93 -4.25
N THR A 63 1.10 10.77 -3.45
CA THR A 63 -0.11 10.01 -3.79
C THR A 63 -1.33 10.67 -3.16
N TYR A 64 -2.51 10.18 -3.54
CA TYR A 64 -3.80 10.60 -3.00
C TYR A 64 -4.45 9.46 -2.22
N HIS A 65 -5.13 9.81 -1.13
CA HIS A 65 -6.02 8.93 -0.38
C HIS A 65 -7.40 9.58 -0.26
N GLY A 66 -8.45 8.76 -0.32
CA GLY A 66 -9.82 9.24 -0.21
C GLY A 66 -10.81 8.11 0.07
N PRO A 67 -12.10 8.46 0.35
CA PRO A 67 -13.16 7.47 0.52
C PRO A 67 -13.27 6.54 -0.69
N GLY A 68 -13.53 5.26 -0.44
CA GLY A 68 -13.56 4.24 -1.49
C GLY A 68 -12.18 3.66 -1.84
N GLN A 69 -11.11 4.06 -1.15
CA GLN A 69 -9.78 3.44 -1.23
C GLN A 69 -9.56 2.55 -0.01
N LEU A 70 -9.25 1.28 -0.23
CA LEU A 70 -8.87 0.35 0.82
C LEU A 70 -7.41 0.57 1.20
N ILE A 71 -7.18 0.97 2.44
CA ILE A 71 -5.85 1.10 3.03
C ILE A 71 -5.58 -0.09 3.94
N ALA A 72 -4.42 -0.73 3.75
CA ALA A 72 -3.91 -1.76 4.65
C ALA A 72 -2.51 -1.35 5.16
N TYR A 73 -2.44 -0.88 6.39
CA TYR A 73 -1.17 -0.59 7.05
C TYR A 73 -0.61 -1.83 7.72
N LEU A 74 0.67 -2.09 7.51
CA LEU A 74 1.39 -3.28 7.95
C LEU A 74 2.37 -2.91 9.07
N LEU A 75 2.05 -3.26 10.30
CA LEU A 75 2.87 -3.00 11.47
C LEU A 75 3.59 -4.29 11.88
N LEU A 76 4.70 -4.59 11.19
CA LEU A 76 5.39 -5.88 11.28
C LEU A 76 6.79 -5.73 11.89
N ASP A 77 7.20 -6.72 12.67
CA ASP A 77 8.60 -6.90 13.07
C ASP A 77 9.37 -7.67 11.99
N LEU A 78 10.09 -6.93 11.14
CA LEU A 78 10.84 -7.51 10.04
C LEU A 78 12.05 -8.33 10.50
N ARG A 79 12.63 -7.99 11.66
CA ARG A 79 13.75 -8.76 12.23
C ARG A 79 13.29 -10.13 12.71
N ARG A 80 12.19 -10.17 13.47
CA ARG A 80 11.58 -11.41 13.94
C ARG A 80 11.18 -12.32 12.77
N ARG A 81 10.68 -11.71 11.68
CA ARG A 81 10.29 -12.42 10.46
C ARG A 81 11.46 -12.75 9.53
N GLN A 82 12.68 -12.24 9.81
CA GLN A 82 13.83 -12.35 8.90
C GLN A 82 13.49 -11.89 7.47
N LEU A 83 12.69 -10.82 7.36
CA LEU A 83 12.12 -10.34 6.10
C LEU A 83 12.78 -9.04 5.66
N GLY A 84 13.34 -9.04 4.44
CA GLY A 84 13.91 -7.86 3.81
C GLY A 84 12.85 -6.92 3.26
N VAL A 85 13.17 -5.61 3.18
CA VAL A 85 12.22 -4.58 2.68
C VAL A 85 11.79 -4.86 1.24
N ARG A 86 12.73 -5.20 0.35
CA ARG A 86 12.41 -5.50 -1.07
C ARG A 86 11.49 -6.72 -1.20
N GLU A 87 11.70 -7.68 -0.34
CA GLU A 87 10.90 -8.89 -0.29
C GLU A 87 9.48 -8.59 0.22
N LEU A 88 9.35 -7.77 1.28
CA LEU A 88 8.05 -7.33 1.76
C LEU A 88 7.28 -6.58 0.66
N VAL A 89 7.94 -5.66 -0.07
CA VAL A 89 7.30 -4.95 -1.21
C VAL A 89 6.78 -5.95 -2.24
N ARG A 90 7.59 -6.94 -2.64
CA ARG A 90 7.15 -7.98 -3.59
C ARG A 90 5.96 -8.80 -3.05
N LYS A 91 5.95 -9.13 -1.75
CA LYS A 91 4.82 -9.82 -1.11
C LYS A 91 3.56 -8.97 -1.13
N MET A 92 3.67 -7.65 -0.89
CA MET A 92 2.55 -6.72 -0.99
C MET A 92 2.00 -6.64 -2.43
N GLU A 93 2.87 -6.56 -3.43
CA GLU A 93 2.49 -6.56 -4.85
C GLU A 93 1.77 -7.87 -5.21
N ASN A 94 2.35 -9.01 -4.86
CA ASN A 94 1.76 -10.31 -5.11
C ASN A 94 0.40 -10.49 -4.41
N THR A 95 0.23 -9.92 -3.22
CA THR A 95 -1.05 -9.92 -2.49
C THR A 95 -2.15 -9.29 -3.32
N VAL A 96 -1.90 -8.10 -3.88
CA VAL A 96 -2.88 -7.41 -4.72
C VAL A 96 -3.06 -8.12 -6.06
N ILE A 97 -1.98 -8.62 -6.68
CA ILE A 97 -2.03 -9.37 -7.94
C ILE A 97 -2.90 -10.62 -7.77
N ASN A 98 -2.69 -11.41 -6.71
CA ASN A 98 -3.46 -12.62 -6.44
C ASN A 98 -4.94 -12.30 -6.13
N LEU A 99 -5.20 -11.21 -5.40
CA LEU A 99 -6.57 -10.74 -5.18
C LEU A 99 -7.27 -10.46 -6.52
N LEU A 100 -6.64 -9.68 -7.40
CA LEU A 100 -7.20 -9.35 -8.71
C LEU A 100 -7.35 -10.58 -9.61
N GLN A 101 -6.39 -11.50 -9.56
CA GLN A 101 -6.46 -12.76 -10.29
C GLN A 101 -7.66 -13.62 -9.87
N SER A 102 -8.07 -13.57 -8.59
CA SER A 102 -9.30 -14.26 -8.12
C SER A 102 -10.59 -13.74 -8.78
N TYR A 103 -10.52 -12.58 -9.43
CA TYR A 103 -11.57 -11.97 -10.26
C TYR A 103 -11.24 -12.02 -11.77
N LEU A 104 -10.28 -12.87 -12.17
CA LEU A 104 -9.86 -13.03 -13.56
C LEU A 104 -9.24 -11.76 -14.17
N ILE A 105 -8.76 -10.84 -13.35
CA ILE A 105 -8.06 -9.62 -13.79
C ILE A 105 -6.56 -9.89 -13.80
N CYS A 106 -5.94 -9.75 -14.96
CA CYS A 106 -4.48 -9.83 -15.11
C CYS A 106 -3.83 -8.53 -14.64
N ALA A 107 -3.01 -8.63 -13.61
CA ALA A 107 -2.27 -7.50 -13.03
C ALA A 107 -0.78 -7.82 -12.91
N GLN A 108 0.04 -6.79 -12.86
CA GLN A 108 1.51 -6.92 -12.76
C GLN A 108 2.12 -5.82 -11.90
N SER A 109 3.32 -6.08 -11.37
CA SER A 109 4.17 -5.05 -10.76
C SER A 109 5.14 -4.46 -11.77
N ARG A 110 5.75 -3.30 -11.45
CA ARG A 110 6.80 -2.66 -12.24
C ARG A 110 8.01 -2.37 -11.36
N ILE A 111 9.20 -2.64 -11.87
CA ILE A 111 10.46 -2.46 -11.12
C ILE A 111 10.79 -0.99 -10.93
N ASP A 112 10.56 -0.18 -11.96
CA ASP A 112 10.84 1.26 -12.01
C ASP A 112 9.82 2.13 -11.26
N ALA A 113 8.61 1.59 -11.06
CA ALA A 113 7.50 2.29 -10.43
C ALA A 113 6.71 1.35 -9.49
N PRO A 114 7.22 1.07 -8.27
CA PRO A 114 6.58 0.11 -7.35
C PRO A 114 5.08 0.34 -7.19
N GLY A 115 4.31 -0.74 -7.30
CA GLY A 115 2.85 -0.73 -7.29
C GLY A 115 2.27 -1.83 -8.15
N VAL A 116 0.94 -1.92 -8.19
CA VAL A 116 0.24 -2.90 -9.02
C VAL A 116 -0.51 -2.21 -10.14
N TYR A 117 -0.42 -2.78 -11.33
CA TYR A 117 -0.95 -2.21 -12.57
C TYR A 117 -1.83 -3.23 -13.30
N VAL A 118 -2.92 -2.74 -13.87
CA VAL A 118 -3.76 -3.47 -14.83
C VAL A 118 -3.58 -2.79 -16.18
N LYS A 119 -3.02 -3.51 -17.16
CA LYS A 119 -2.50 -2.91 -18.39
C LYS A 119 -1.49 -1.81 -18.03
N ASP A 120 -1.77 -0.55 -18.37
CA ASP A 120 -0.91 0.61 -18.09
C ASP A 120 -1.44 1.53 -16.99
N ALA A 121 -2.54 1.16 -16.33
CA ALA A 121 -3.14 1.95 -15.27
C ALA A 121 -2.80 1.39 -13.89
N LYS A 122 -2.37 2.26 -12.97
CA LYS A 122 -2.05 1.88 -11.60
C LYS A 122 -3.32 1.71 -10.78
N ILE A 123 -3.46 0.55 -10.14
CA ILE A 123 -4.60 0.24 -9.28
C ILE A 123 -4.25 0.27 -7.80
N ALA A 124 -3.00 -0.01 -7.43
CA ALA A 124 -2.56 0.04 -6.05
C ALA A 124 -1.19 0.71 -5.91
N SER A 125 -1.09 1.57 -4.91
CA SER A 125 0.14 2.22 -4.47
C SER A 125 0.70 1.53 -3.23
N LEU A 126 2.03 1.49 -3.12
CA LEU A 126 2.75 0.88 -2.02
C LEU A 126 3.70 1.90 -1.41
N GLY A 127 3.77 1.94 -0.11
CA GLY A 127 4.72 2.76 0.62
C GLY A 127 5.02 2.14 1.98
N LEU A 128 6.28 2.18 2.39
CA LEU A 128 6.72 1.67 3.69
C LEU A 128 7.67 2.64 4.36
N ARG A 129 7.67 2.62 5.68
CA ARG A 129 8.74 3.13 6.51
C ARG A 129 9.29 1.99 7.37
N VAL A 130 10.61 1.87 7.42
CA VAL A 130 11.26 0.94 8.35
C VAL A 130 12.02 1.73 9.40
N ARG A 131 11.77 1.39 10.66
CA ARG A 131 12.43 1.99 11.83
C ARG A 131 12.72 0.91 12.86
N ARG A 132 13.97 0.83 13.32
CA ARG A 132 14.44 -0.14 14.33
C ARG A 132 14.10 -1.60 14.00
N GLY A 133 13.99 -1.93 12.70
CA GLY A 133 13.71 -3.29 12.24
C GLY A 133 12.23 -3.65 12.18
N ALA A 134 11.32 -2.72 12.44
CA ALA A 134 9.89 -2.86 12.22
C ALA A 134 9.42 -1.91 11.11
N CYS A 135 8.30 -2.22 10.46
CA CYS A 135 7.73 -1.38 9.42
C CYS A 135 6.34 -0.87 9.77
N TYR A 136 5.94 0.21 9.09
CA TYR A 136 4.59 0.75 9.06
C TYR A 136 4.29 1.39 7.71
N HIS A 137 3.06 1.93 7.50
CA HIS A 137 2.44 2.15 6.20
C HIS A 137 2.17 0.82 5.46
N GLY A 138 1.87 0.83 4.17
CA GLY A 138 1.49 -0.41 3.49
C GLY A 138 0.93 -0.22 2.08
N ILE A 139 -0.29 -0.73 1.86
CA ILE A 139 -0.98 -0.83 0.58
C ILE A 139 -2.14 0.17 0.55
N ALA A 140 -2.31 0.86 -0.59
CA ALA A 140 -3.50 1.62 -0.92
C ALA A 140 -4.08 1.07 -2.23
N LEU A 141 -5.20 0.33 -2.15
CA LEU A 141 -5.91 -0.26 -3.28
C LEU A 141 -7.13 0.60 -3.63
N ASN A 142 -7.19 1.08 -4.85
CA ASN A 142 -8.34 1.83 -5.35
C ASN A 142 -9.51 0.87 -5.59
N VAL A 143 -10.65 1.08 -4.92
CA VAL A 143 -11.82 0.21 -5.02
C VAL A 143 -12.97 0.88 -5.77
N ALA A 144 -13.57 1.90 -5.20
CA ALA A 144 -14.67 2.66 -5.80
C ALA A 144 -14.64 4.09 -5.26
N MET A 145 -13.74 4.91 -5.77
CA MET A 145 -13.42 6.23 -5.29
C MET A 145 -13.47 7.26 -6.42
N ASP A 146 -13.47 8.55 -6.08
CA ASP A 146 -13.20 9.61 -7.04
C ASP A 146 -11.70 9.58 -7.40
N LEU A 147 -11.39 9.30 -8.67
CA LEU A 147 -10.02 9.29 -9.19
C LEU A 147 -9.53 10.65 -9.68
N SER A 148 -10.43 11.63 -9.83
CA SER A 148 -10.07 12.97 -10.37
C SER A 148 -8.97 13.68 -9.58
N PRO A 149 -8.80 13.52 -8.24
CA PRO A 149 -7.68 14.12 -7.53
C PRO A 149 -6.29 13.62 -7.99
N PHE A 150 -6.20 12.46 -8.62
CA PHE A 150 -4.92 11.99 -9.17
C PHE A 150 -4.44 12.83 -10.36
N ASP A 151 -5.34 13.54 -11.07
CA ASP A 151 -4.99 14.45 -12.17
C ASP A 151 -4.24 15.70 -11.66
N ALA A 152 -4.38 16.02 -10.38
CA ALA A 152 -3.73 17.14 -9.72
C ALA A 152 -2.30 16.84 -9.24
N ILE A 153 -1.79 15.64 -9.49
CA ILE A 153 -0.44 15.21 -9.12
C ILE A 153 0.21 14.39 -10.24
N ASN A 154 1.53 14.22 -10.17
CA ASN A 154 2.24 13.19 -10.94
C ASN A 154 2.48 11.97 -10.02
N PRO A 155 1.59 10.97 -10.00
CA PRO A 155 1.71 9.84 -9.09
C PRO A 155 3.03 9.11 -9.31
N CYS A 156 3.75 8.81 -8.22
CA CYS A 156 5.08 8.19 -8.29
C CYS A 156 6.13 8.98 -9.10
N GLY A 157 5.89 10.26 -9.40
CA GLY A 157 6.76 11.09 -10.23
C GLY A 157 6.62 10.88 -11.74
N PHE A 158 5.61 10.14 -12.19
CA PHE A 158 5.36 9.86 -13.62
C PHE A 158 4.23 10.74 -14.14
N PRO A 159 4.53 11.75 -15.00
CA PRO A 159 3.50 12.54 -15.66
C PRO A 159 2.58 11.67 -16.53
N GLY A 160 1.27 11.89 -16.42
CA GLY A 160 0.28 11.17 -17.23
C GLY A 160 0.09 9.70 -16.88
N LEU A 161 0.58 9.24 -15.72
CA LEU A 161 0.32 7.89 -15.25
C LEU A 161 -1.19 7.70 -15.01
N ARG A 162 -1.80 6.82 -15.80
CA ARG A 162 -3.22 6.49 -15.65
C ARG A 162 -3.45 5.73 -14.33
N ILE A 163 -4.55 6.07 -13.68
CA ILE A 163 -5.02 5.40 -12.47
C ILE A 163 -6.32 4.67 -12.80
N THR A 164 -6.56 3.55 -12.15
CA THR A 164 -7.81 2.78 -12.23
C THR A 164 -8.21 2.25 -10.86
N GLN A 165 -9.35 1.59 -10.80
CA GLN A 165 -9.94 1.04 -9.58
C GLN A 165 -10.71 -0.26 -9.88
N THR A 166 -10.99 -1.06 -8.84
CA THR A 166 -11.63 -2.37 -9.02
C THR A 166 -13.03 -2.26 -9.63
N SER A 167 -13.79 -1.21 -9.31
CA SER A 167 -15.13 -0.98 -9.86
C SER A 167 -15.11 -0.76 -11.38
N GLU A 168 -14.10 -0.07 -11.92
CA GLU A 168 -13.92 0.14 -13.37
C GLU A 168 -13.54 -1.16 -14.11
N LEU A 169 -13.03 -2.14 -13.38
CA LEU A 169 -12.67 -3.46 -13.92
C LEU A 169 -13.80 -4.48 -13.80
N GLY A 170 -15.01 -4.05 -13.41
CA GLY A 170 -16.18 -4.91 -13.28
C GLY A 170 -16.21 -5.73 -11.99
N ILE A 171 -15.36 -5.45 -11.01
CA ILE A 171 -15.41 -6.11 -9.70
C ILE A 171 -16.49 -5.44 -8.86
N ALA A 172 -17.62 -6.11 -8.67
CA ALA A 172 -18.76 -5.61 -7.89
C ALA A 172 -18.67 -5.93 -6.38
N ALA A 173 -17.54 -6.46 -5.90
CA ALA A 173 -17.34 -6.77 -4.48
C ALA A 173 -17.26 -5.49 -3.64
N SER A 174 -17.92 -5.50 -2.47
CA SER A 174 -17.78 -4.41 -1.50
C SER A 174 -16.36 -4.32 -0.95
N ILE A 175 -16.03 -3.16 -0.37
CA ILE A 175 -14.72 -2.95 0.24
C ILE A 175 -14.44 -3.97 1.35
N ASP A 176 -15.45 -4.32 2.17
CA ASP A 176 -15.31 -5.31 3.25
C ASP A 176 -14.96 -6.72 2.74
N ILE A 177 -15.48 -7.10 1.55
CA ILE A 177 -15.11 -8.38 0.91
C ILE A 177 -13.67 -8.33 0.43
N LEU A 178 -13.26 -7.20 -0.17
CA LEU A 178 -11.89 -7.01 -0.65
C LEU A 178 -10.89 -6.91 0.49
N GLU A 179 -11.26 -6.32 1.62
CA GLU A 179 -10.46 -6.30 2.86
C GLU A 179 -10.11 -7.72 3.33
N LYS A 180 -11.13 -8.57 3.48
CA LYS A 180 -10.94 -9.96 3.90
C LYS A 180 -10.01 -10.71 2.95
N LYS A 181 -10.29 -10.62 1.64
CA LYS A 181 -9.46 -11.26 0.62
C LYS A 181 -8.03 -10.72 0.59
N LEU A 182 -7.84 -9.41 0.80
CA LEU A 182 -6.50 -8.81 0.84
C LEU A 182 -5.71 -9.37 2.02
N VAL A 183 -6.31 -9.45 3.21
CA VAL A 183 -5.66 -10.01 4.40
C VAL A 183 -5.33 -11.48 4.21
N GLU A 184 -6.28 -12.29 3.73
CA GLU A 184 -6.06 -13.72 3.45
C GLU A 184 -4.88 -13.93 2.49
N ASN A 185 -4.87 -13.22 1.36
CA ASN A 185 -3.76 -13.29 0.40
C ASN A 185 -2.43 -12.83 1.02
N PHE A 186 -2.45 -11.77 1.84
CA PHE A 186 -1.23 -11.29 2.48
C PHE A 186 -0.67 -12.30 3.49
N LEU A 187 -1.52 -12.93 4.29
CA LEU A 187 -1.11 -13.97 5.22
C LEU A 187 -0.50 -15.18 4.50
N VAL A 188 -1.08 -15.58 3.35
CA VAL A 188 -0.49 -16.62 2.49
C VAL A 188 0.90 -16.19 2.01
N GLN A 189 1.06 -14.94 1.54
CA GLN A 189 2.36 -14.42 1.11
C GLN A 189 3.38 -14.37 2.25
N LEU A 190 2.97 -13.99 3.47
CA LEU A 190 3.87 -13.97 4.62
C LEU A 190 4.37 -15.37 5.01
N ASN A 191 3.52 -16.39 4.89
CA ASN A 191 3.83 -17.76 5.31
C ASN A 191 4.59 -18.55 4.23
N SER A 192 4.53 -18.16 2.95
CA SER A 192 5.13 -18.88 1.81
C SER A 192 6.66 -18.96 1.80
N MET A 193 7.36 -18.36 2.79
CA MET A 193 8.84 -18.37 2.84
C MET A 193 9.47 -19.31 3.84
N GLN A 194 8.71 -19.92 4.73
CA GLN A 194 9.28 -20.93 5.64
C GLN A 194 9.61 -22.24 4.94
N THR A 195 8.89 -22.58 3.87
CA THR A 195 9.08 -23.84 3.12
C THR A 195 10.36 -23.88 2.27
N ASN A 196 10.78 -22.78 1.66
CA ASN A 196 11.96 -22.77 0.77
C ASN A 196 13.32 -22.75 1.51
N LYS A 197 13.34 -22.45 2.83
CA LYS A 197 14.57 -22.54 3.62
C LYS A 197 14.81 -23.95 4.19
N GLU A 198 13.76 -24.72 4.39
CA GLU A 198 13.86 -26.09 4.88
C GLU A 198 14.28 -27.08 3.77
N GLU A 199 13.84 -26.85 2.52
CA GLU A 199 14.25 -27.68 1.37
C GLU A 199 15.68 -27.40 0.88
N SER A 200 16.31 -26.29 1.23
CA SER A 200 17.71 -25.99 0.88
C SER A 200 18.72 -26.48 1.90
N LEU A 201 18.28 -27.11 3.00
CA LEU A 201 19.11 -27.66 4.08
C LEU A 201 19.01 -29.22 4.21
N SER A 202 18.28 -29.85 3.28
CA SER A 202 18.18 -31.33 3.18
C SER A 202 19.03 -31.87 1.97
#